data_7a9691f65b20af883e9a7e334d32960c
#
_entry.id   7a9691f65b20af883e9a7e334d32960c
#
_cell.length_a   1.000
_cell.length_b   1.000
_cell.length_c   1.000
_cell.angle_alpha   90.00
_cell.angle_beta   90.00
_cell.angle_gamma   90.00
#
_symmetry.space_group_name_H-M   'P 1'
#
loop_
_entity.id
_entity.type
_entity.pdbx_description
1 polymer ?
#
loop_
_entity_poly.entity_id
_entity_poly.type
_entity_poly.pdbx_seq_one_letter_code
_entity_poly.pdbx_strand_id
1 'polypeptide(L)'
;MNTCPVYRRTGGYSYSYFIPGPLGINLGMLRSPEAYGGNVSGCSLCYSCSGVCPAKVDLAEQIYKWRQQMAPLGVADAKKKMMVKMMNMLMRRPWLFNTALAAAPYIPRFVYNNGMNPWCASGREMPHFAKQSFRVLWSKGKIAKGE
;
A
#
# COMPACT_ATOMS: atom_id res chain seq x y z
N MET A 1 12.44 12.05 -14.30
CA MET A 1 12.60 11.50 -12.94
C MET A 1 12.05 12.42 -11.86
N ASN A 2 12.26 13.72 -11.92
CA ASN A 2 11.79 14.67 -10.90
C ASN A 2 10.27 14.75 -10.68
N THR A 3 9.47 14.28 -11.62
CA THR A 3 8.02 14.20 -11.45
C THR A 3 7.56 13.08 -10.50
N CYS A 4 8.43 12.07 -10.25
CA CYS A 4 8.11 10.95 -9.39
C CYS A 4 8.21 11.32 -7.91
N PRO A 5 7.13 11.24 -7.11
CA PRO A 5 7.16 11.59 -5.69
C PRO A 5 8.06 10.66 -4.87
N VAL A 6 8.14 9.39 -5.24
CA VAL A 6 9.03 8.43 -4.58
C VAL A 6 10.48 8.79 -4.84
N TYR A 7 10.86 9.00 -6.10
CA TYR A 7 12.22 9.38 -6.47
C TYR A 7 12.69 10.66 -5.76
N ARG A 8 11.81 11.66 -5.66
CA ARG A 8 12.12 12.92 -4.96
C ARG A 8 12.41 12.74 -3.48
N ARG A 9 11.90 11.69 -2.85
CA ARG A 9 12.08 11.41 -1.42
C ARG A 9 13.24 10.46 -1.14
N THR A 10 13.42 9.43 -1.97
CA THR A 10 14.40 8.36 -1.74
C THR A 10 15.71 8.56 -2.49
N GLY A 11 15.71 9.38 -3.55
CA GLY A 11 16.85 9.56 -4.43
C GLY A 11 17.09 8.37 -5.35
N GLY A 12 18.08 8.48 -6.24
CA GLY A 12 18.36 7.46 -7.24
C GLY A 12 19.03 6.21 -6.70
N TYR A 13 19.84 6.35 -5.66
CA TYR A 13 20.63 5.26 -5.08
C TYR A 13 19.77 4.10 -4.54
N SER A 14 18.58 4.41 -4.01
CA SER A 14 17.66 3.41 -3.46
C SER A 14 17.09 2.42 -4.48
N TYR A 15 17.23 2.69 -5.78
CA TYR A 15 16.71 1.81 -6.83
C TYR A 15 17.63 0.62 -7.15
N SER A 16 18.87 0.61 -6.65
CA SER A 16 19.84 -0.47 -6.86
C SER A 16 20.07 -0.86 -8.33
N TYR A 17 19.71 -0.01 -9.28
CA TYR A 17 19.87 -0.18 -10.71
C TYR A 17 20.55 1.07 -11.30
N PHE A 18 21.36 0.90 -12.35
CA PHE A 18 22.15 2.01 -12.92
C PHE A 18 21.28 3.14 -13.50
N ILE A 19 20.06 2.84 -13.93
CA ILE A 19 19.04 3.83 -14.28
C ILE A 19 18.00 3.85 -13.15
N PRO A 20 17.88 4.95 -12.39
CA PRO A 20 16.88 5.05 -11.33
C PRO A 20 15.51 5.47 -11.86
N GLY A 21 14.49 5.38 -10.99
CA GLY A 21 13.15 5.85 -11.28
C GLY A 21 12.30 4.85 -12.10
N PRO A 22 11.16 5.30 -12.64
CA PRO A 22 10.18 4.42 -13.28
C PRO A 22 10.72 3.61 -14.47
N LEU A 23 11.61 4.22 -15.25
CA LEU A 23 12.26 3.52 -16.36
C LEU A 23 13.18 2.41 -15.86
N GLY A 24 13.98 2.69 -14.84
CA GLY A 24 14.88 1.70 -14.23
C GLY A 24 14.15 0.57 -13.56
N ILE A 25 12.98 0.82 -12.98
CA ILE A 25 12.12 -0.25 -12.44
C ILE A 25 11.74 -1.22 -13.56
N ASN A 26 11.24 -0.72 -14.69
CA ASN A 26 10.83 -1.58 -15.82
C ASN A 26 12.01 -2.34 -16.41
N LEU A 27 13.16 -1.70 -16.62
CA LEU A 27 14.36 -2.33 -17.15
C LEU A 27 14.96 -3.37 -16.20
N GLY A 28 14.96 -3.07 -14.89
CA GLY A 28 15.40 -4.01 -13.86
C GLY A 28 14.56 -5.28 -13.86
N MET A 29 13.25 -5.15 -13.99
CA MET A 29 12.33 -6.29 -14.08
C MET A 29 12.56 -7.16 -15.31
N LEU A 30 12.87 -6.55 -16.47
CA LEU A 30 13.22 -7.29 -17.67
C LEU A 30 14.53 -8.06 -17.52
N ARG A 31 15.48 -7.53 -16.73
CA ARG A 31 16.79 -8.16 -16.53
C ARG A 31 16.72 -9.28 -15.49
N SER A 32 16.16 -9.03 -14.32
CA SER A 32 16.06 -10.01 -13.24
C SER A 32 14.91 -9.64 -12.28
N PRO A 33 13.74 -10.28 -12.43
CA PRO A 33 12.59 -10.04 -11.54
C PRO A 33 12.90 -10.32 -10.07
N GLU A 34 13.75 -11.31 -9.78
CA GLU A 34 14.11 -11.71 -8.42
C GLU A 34 14.94 -10.62 -7.71
N ALA A 35 15.90 -10.04 -8.40
CA ALA A 35 16.80 -9.03 -7.83
C ALA A 35 16.10 -7.65 -7.68
N TYR A 36 15.26 -7.26 -8.63
CA TYR A 36 14.70 -5.91 -8.71
C TYR A 36 13.21 -5.81 -8.37
N GLY A 37 12.56 -6.93 -8.02
CA GLY A 37 11.13 -6.98 -7.68
C GLY A 37 10.73 -6.08 -6.52
N GLY A 38 11.63 -5.82 -5.57
CA GLY A 38 11.42 -4.87 -4.48
C GLY A 38 11.10 -3.45 -4.96
N ASN A 39 11.75 -3.00 -6.03
CA ASN A 39 11.58 -1.66 -6.59
C ASN A 39 10.17 -1.44 -7.16
N VAL A 40 9.56 -2.50 -7.68
CA VAL A 40 8.19 -2.46 -8.21
C VAL A 40 7.18 -2.14 -7.10
N SER A 41 7.40 -2.69 -5.91
CA SER A 41 6.55 -2.44 -4.73
C SER A 41 6.70 -1.01 -4.20
N GLY A 42 7.84 -0.37 -4.40
CA GLY A 42 8.11 1.01 -4.00
C GLY A 42 7.37 2.08 -4.81
N CYS A 43 6.84 1.75 -5.99
CA CYS A 43 6.12 2.70 -6.84
C CYS A 43 4.73 3.03 -6.23
N SER A 44 4.36 4.31 -6.17
CA SER A 44 3.03 4.76 -5.70
C SER A 44 1.92 4.69 -6.74
N LEU A 45 2.23 4.30 -7.98
CA LEU A 45 1.30 4.28 -9.12
C LEU A 45 0.56 5.61 -9.34
N CYS A 46 1.26 6.73 -9.15
CA CYS A 46 0.67 8.06 -9.32
C CYS A 46 0.51 8.50 -10.79
N TYR A 47 0.98 7.71 -11.74
CA TYR A 47 0.92 7.93 -13.19
C TYR A 47 1.64 9.20 -13.72
N SER A 48 2.24 10.01 -12.87
CA SER A 48 2.95 11.22 -13.28
C SER A 48 4.07 10.97 -14.31
N CYS A 49 4.75 9.83 -14.21
CA CYS A 49 5.80 9.46 -15.18
C CYS A 49 5.26 9.14 -16.56
N SER A 50 4.07 8.54 -16.65
CA SER A 50 3.38 8.28 -17.93
C SER A 50 2.91 9.60 -18.57
N GLY A 51 2.35 10.51 -17.75
CA GLY A 51 1.85 11.81 -18.24
C GLY A 51 2.93 12.73 -18.81
N VAL A 52 4.15 12.71 -18.25
CA VAL A 52 5.27 13.56 -18.72
C VAL A 52 6.20 12.86 -19.73
N CYS A 53 5.92 11.63 -20.09
CA CYS A 53 6.76 10.89 -21.02
C CYS A 53 6.65 11.47 -22.43
N PRO A 54 7.74 11.99 -23.04
CA PRO A 54 7.68 12.57 -24.39
C PRO A 54 7.38 11.51 -25.46
N ALA A 55 7.78 10.27 -25.21
CA ALA A 55 7.49 9.12 -26.08
C ALA A 55 6.11 8.50 -25.81
N LYS A 56 5.33 9.08 -24.88
CA LYS A 56 4.01 8.57 -24.45
C LYS A 56 4.00 7.08 -24.06
N VAL A 57 5.11 6.60 -23.50
CA VAL A 57 5.18 5.24 -22.95
C VAL A 57 4.49 5.22 -21.60
N ASP A 58 3.55 4.31 -21.42
CA ASP A 58 2.85 4.14 -20.15
C ASP A 58 3.67 3.31 -19.16
N LEU A 59 4.65 3.98 -18.53
CA LEU A 59 5.56 3.35 -17.57
C LEU A 59 4.85 2.85 -16.31
N ALA A 60 3.83 3.56 -15.86
CA ALA A 60 3.10 3.20 -14.66
C ALA A 60 2.26 1.94 -14.87
N GLU A 61 1.62 1.80 -16.04
CA GLU A 61 0.87 0.60 -16.41
C GLU A 61 1.77 -0.62 -16.53
N GLN A 62 2.98 -0.45 -17.08
CA GLN A 62 3.97 -1.53 -17.12
C GLN A 62 4.36 -1.99 -15.71
N ILE A 63 4.60 -1.05 -14.77
CA ILE A 63 4.90 -1.38 -13.38
C ILE A 63 3.73 -2.09 -12.72
N TYR A 64 2.50 -1.68 -13.02
CA TYR A 64 1.30 -2.36 -12.51
C TYR A 64 1.19 -3.80 -13.01
N LYS A 65 1.45 -4.04 -14.30
CA LYS A 65 1.48 -5.39 -14.89
C LYS A 65 2.57 -6.25 -14.25
N TRP A 66 3.76 -5.69 -13.99
CA TRP A 66 4.81 -6.39 -13.26
C TRP A 66 4.34 -6.83 -11.86
N ARG A 67 3.62 -5.99 -11.12
CA ARG A 67 3.04 -6.37 -9.83
C ARG A 67 2.09 -7.56 -9.94
N GLN A 68 1.26 -7.59 -10.97
CA GLN A 68 0.34 -8.69 -11.21
C GLN A 68 1.09 -9.99 -11.52
N GLN A 69 2.15 -9.92 -12.32
CA GLN A 69 2.97 -11.09 -12.67
C GLN A 69 3.80 -11.61 -11.48
N MET A 70 4.27 -10.73 -10.62
CA MET A 70 5.04 -11.14 -9.43
C MET A 70 4.17 -11.82 -8.35
N ALA A 71 2.89 -11.55 -8.31
CA ALA A 71 1.99 -12.14 -7.32
C ALA A 71 1.95 -13.68 -7.37
N PRO A 72 1.85 -14.34 -8.55
CA PRO A 72 1.93 -15.79 -8.66
C PRO A 72 3.36 -16.34 -8.51
N LEU A 73 4.40 -15.57 -8.85
CA LEU A 73 5.80 -16.01 -8.77
C LEU A 73 6.33 -16.19 -7.32
N GLY A 74 5.50 -15.90 -6.33
CA GLY A 74 5.84 -16.19 -4.93
C GLY A 74 6.92 -15.28 -4.31
N VAL A 75 7.31 -14.21 -4.97
CA VAL A 75 8.28 -13.20 -4.47
C VAL A 75 7.74 -12.48 -3.22
N ALA A 76 6.42 -12.54 -3.00
CA ALA A 76 5.82 -12.03 -1.77
C ALA A 76 5.95 -13.05 -0.62
N ASP A 77 6.44 -12.58 0.52
CA ASP A 77 6.53 -13.36 1.76
C ASP A 77 5.21 -14.10 2.05
N ALA A 78 5.29 -15.38 2.42
CA ALA A 78 4.13 -16.24 2.69
C ALA A 78 3.19 -15.63 3.76
N LYS A 79 3.76 -14.97 4.77
CA LYS A 79 3.00 -14.24 5.81
C LYS A 79 2.17 -13.11 5.21
N LYS A 80 2.76 -12.33 4.30
CA LYS A 80 2.07 -11.23 3.60
C LYS A 80 0.94 -11.75 2.72
N LYS A 81 1.17 -12.86 2.00
CA LYS A 81 0.17 -13.51 1.15
C LYS A 81 -1.03 -14.00 1.96
N MET A 82 -0.77 -14.62 3.13
CA MET A 82 -1.82 -15.08 4.05
C MET A 82 -2.61 -13.91 4.65
N MET A 83 -1.92 -12.84 5.06
CA MET A 83 -2.55 -11.62 5.60
C MET A 83 -3.47 -10.95 4.58
N VAL A 84 -3.03 -10.81 3.34
CA VAL A 84 -3.85 -10.24 2.25
C VAL A 84 -5.06 -11.13 1.95
N LYS A 85 -4.90 -12.46 1.94
CA LYS A 85 -6.02 -13.40 1.74
C LYS A 85 -7.07 -13.29 2.86
N MET A 86 -6.62 -13.17 4.11
CA MET A 86 -7.50 -12.98 5.26
C MET A 86 -8.23 -11.64 5.20
N MET A 87 -7.53 -10.56 4.85
CA MET A 87 -8.12 -9.24 4.67
C MET A 87 -9.16 -9.22 3.54
N ASN A 88 -8.87 -9.88 2.41
CA ASN A 88 -9.81 -10.01 1.30
C ASN A 88 -11.07 -10.77 1.71
N MET A 89 -10.95 -11.85 2.49
CA MET A 89 -12.10 -12.58 3.01
C MET A 89 -12.97 -11.71 3.94
N LEU A 90 -12.32 -10.90 4.79
CA LEU A 90 -13.01 -9.98 5.69
C LEU A 90 -13.76 -8.88 4.93
N MET A 91 -13.10 -8.27 3.93
CA MET A 91 -13.68 -7.17 3.14
C MET A 91 -14.77 -7.64 2.18
N ARG A 92 -14.70 -8.89 1.71
CA ARG A 92 -15.68 -9.46 0.78
C ARG A 92 -17.07 -9.67 1.42
N ARG A 93 -17.14 -9.73 2.75
CA ARG A 93 -18.38 -9.94 3.49
C ARG A 93 -18.71 -8.72 4.35
N PRO A 94 -19.66 -7.87 3.95
CA PRO A 94 -19.95 -6.60 4.63
C PRO A 94 -20.37 -6.78 6.10
N TRP A 95 -21.05 -7.87 6.44
CA TRP A 95 -21.41 -8.13 7.83
C TRP A 95 -20.20 -8.45 8.71
N LEU A 96 -19.24 -9.25 8.22
CA LEU A 96 -17.96 -9.52 8.93
C LEU A 96 -17.15 -8.24 9.11
N PHE A 97 -17.08 -7.42 8.09
CA PHE A 97 -16.38 -6.13 8.16
C PHE A 97 -17.01 -5.20 9.19
N ASN A 98 -18.33 -5.09 9.21
CA ASN A 98 -19.06 -4.26 10.17
C ASN A 98 -18.91 -4.77 11.60
N THR A 99 -18.96 -6.09 11.83
CA THR A 99 -18.72 -6.67 13.16
C THR A 99 -17.29 -6.47 13.63
N ALA A 100 -16.30 -6.63 12.76
CA ALA A 100 -14.90 -6.36 13.06
C ALA A 100 -14.66 -4.90 13.43
N LEU A 101 -15.26 -3.95 12.69
CA LEU A 101 -15.20 -2.53 13.02
C LEU A 101 -15.89 -2.19 14.33
N ALA A 102 -17.02 -2.82 14.64
CA ALA A 102 -17.73 -2.62 15.90
C ALA A 102 -16.95 -3.19 17.10
N ALA A 103 -16.19 -4.26 16.90
CA ALA A 103 -15.34 -4.86 17.92
C ALA A 103 -14.01 -4.11 18.14
N ALA A 104 -13.53 -3.38 17.14
CA ALA A 104 -12.24 -2.69 17.19
C ALA A 104 -12.05 -1.77 18.42
N PRO A 105 -13.03 -0.97 18.86
CA PRO A 105 -12.86 -0.11 20.04
C PRO A 105 -12.79 -0.88 21.36
N TYR A 106 -13.24 -2.13 21.39
CA TYR A 106 -13.23 -2.99 22.59
C TYR A 106 -11.96 -3.85 22.70
N ILE A 107 -11.13 -3.88 21.64
CA ILE A 107 -9.86 -4.59 21.71
C ILE A 107 -8.93 -3.83 22.66
N PRO A 108 -8.41 -4.49 23.72
CA PRO A 108 -7.58 -3.83 24.72
C PRO A 108 -6.38 -3.15 24.06
N ARG A 109 -6.13 -1.92 24.41
CA ARG A 109 -4.97 -1.14 23.97
C ARG A 109 -3.64 -1.88 24.22
N PHE A 110 -3.63 -2.76 25.20
CA PHE A 110 -2.51 -3.63 25.53
C PHE A 110 -2.10 -4.54 24.36
N VAL A 111 -3.04 -5.08 23.58
CA VAL A 111 -2.75 -5.93 22.41
C VAL A 111 -2.01 -5.15 21.33
N TYR A 112 -2.28 -3.85 21.22
CA TYR A 112 -1.63 -2.98 20.24
C TYR A 112 -0.32 -2.38 20.75
N ASN A 113 -0.13 -2.29 22.07
CA ASN A 113 1.03 -1.63 22.69
C ASN A 113 2.17 -2.59 23.04
N ASN A 114 2.01 -3.88 22.76
CA ASN A 114 3.04 -4.89 22.98
C ASN A 114 4.14 -4.76 21.91
N GLY A 115 5.39 -5.01 22.29
CA GLY A 115 6.56 -4.94 21.41
C GLY A 115 6.50 -5.82 20.16
N MET A 116 5.43 -6.61 19.98
CA MET A 116 5.13 -7.32 18.74
C MET A 116 4.47 -6.47 17.65
N ASN A 117 4.03 -5.24 17.98
CA ASN A 117 3.41 -4.38 16.98
C ASN A 117 4.46 -3.44 16.37
N PRO A 118 4.85 -3.64 15.09
CA PRO A 118 5.86 -2.79 14.43
C PRO A 118 5.43 -1.33 14.31
N TRP A 119 4.13 -1.03 14.46
CA TRP A 119 3.60 0.33 14.46
C TRP A 119 4.06 1.12 15.69
N CYS A 120 3.99 0.51 16.88
CA CYS A 120 4.44 1.14 18.12
C CYS A 120 5.96 1.23 18.22
N ALA A 121 6.69 0.25 17.67
CA ALA A 121 8.15 0.26 17.64
C ALA A 121 8.75 1.44 16.85
N SER A 122 7.97 2.04 15.93
CA SER A 122 8.36 3.22 15.17
C SER A 122 7.99 4.56 15.84
N GLY A 123 7.58 4.55 17.13
CA GLY A 123 7.22 5.77 17.87
C GLY A 123 5.89 6.41 17.45
N ARG A 124 5.02 5.66 16.78
CA ARG A 124 3.71 6.16 16.35
C ARG A 124 2.66 5.87 17.41
N GLU A 125 1.83 6.86 17.72
CA GLU A 125 0.68 6.67 18.58
C GLU A 125 -0.46 5.99 17.82
N MET A 126 -1.18 5.11 18.53
CA MET A 126 -2.39 4.50 17.98
C MET A 126 -3.53 5.49 17.94
N PRO A 127 -4.20 5.68 16.81
CA PRO A 127 -5.38 6.53 16.73
C PRO A 127 -6.50 6.01 17.63
N HIS A 128 -7.27 6.92 18.20
CA HIS A 128 -8.49 6.56 18.93
C HIS A 128 -9.55 6.05 17.97
N PHE A 129 -9.96 4.80 18.18
CA PHE A 129 -11.06 4.24 17.38
C PHE A 129 -12.39 4.89 17.75
N ALA A 130 -13.13 5.37 16.77
CA ALA A 130 -14.46 5.89 16.97
C ALA A 130 -15.43 4.78 17.43
N LYS A 131 -16.27 5.05 18.40
CA LYS A 131 -17.28 4.08 18.88
C LYS A 131 -18.33 3.72 17.83
N GLN A 132 -18.54 4.57 16.84
CA GLN A 132 -19.52 4.37 15.77
C GLN A 132 -18.84 4.58 14.42
N SER A 133 -19.19 3.74 13.43
CA SER A 133 -18.68 3.90 12.07
C SER A 133 -19.19 5.17 11.41
N PHE A 134 -18.44 5.73 10.48
CA PHE A 134 -18.84 6.90 9.69
C PHE A 134 -20.22 6.72 9.06
N ARG A 135 -20.51 5.54 8.52
CA ARG A 135 -21.80 5.21 7.90
C ARG A 135 -22.98 5.38 8.87
N VAL A 136 -22.81 4.95 10.12
CA VAL A 136 -23.84 5.09 11.16
C VAL A 136 -24.01 6.55 11.58
N LEU A 137 -22.92 7.29 11.70
CA LEU A 137 -22.97 8.71 12.02
C LEU A 137 -23.63 9.52 10.91
N TRP A 138 -23.32 9.18 9.66
CA TRP A 138 -23.92 9.80 8.48
C TRP A 138 -25.42 9.55 8.39
N SER A 139 -25.86 8.29 8.55
CA SER A 139 -27.29 7.93 8.51
C SER A 139 -28.10 8.59 9.64
N LYS A 140 -27.45 8.86 10.79
CA LYS A 140 -28.07 9.56 11.92
C LYS A 140 -28.02 11.09 11.79
N GLY A 141 -27.50 11.64 10.71
CA GLY A 141 -27.37 13.08 10.51
C GLY A 141 -26.46 13.81 11.52
N LYS A 142 -25.63 13.06 12.29
CA LYS A 142 -24.73 13.62 13.31
C LYS A 142 -23.43 14.19 12.75
N ILE A 143 -23.18 14.02 11.46
CA ILE A 143 -22.06 14.64 10.75
C ILE A 143 -22.67 15.85 10.03
N ALA A 144 -22.22 17.04 10.40
CA ALA A 144 -22.56 18.26 9.67
C ALA A 144 -22.22 18.04 8.20
N LYS A 145 -23.22 18.19 7.32
CA LYS A 145 -22.97 18.31 5.88
C LYS A 145 -22.14 19.56 5.77
N GLY A 146 -20.85 19.42 5.44
CA GLY A 146 -19.97 20.56 5.24
C GLY A 146 -20.64 21.49 4.22
N GLU A 147 -20.89 22.72 4.66
CA GLU A 147 -21.21 23.82 3.79
C GLU A 147 -19.95 24.20 2.98
#